data_09ddf491c150529621ffdd028d8792e8
#
_entry.id   09ddf491c150529621ffdd028d8792e8
#
_cell.length_a   1.000
_cell.length_b   1.000
_cell.length_c   1.000
_cell.angle_alpha   90.00
_cell.angle_beta   90.00
_cell.angle_gamma   90.00
#
_symmetry.space_group_name_H-M   'P 1'
#
loop_
_entity.id
_entity.type
_entity.pdbx_description
1 polymer ?
#
loop_
_entity_poly.entity_id
_entity_poly.type
_entity_poly.pdbx_seq_one_letter_code
_entity_poly.pdbx_strand_id
1 'polypeptide(L)'
;MRMLMNVRFPHEPFNTLVKEGTVGEIIRRILDDLKPESIYFTEQGGTRGAVAVINVDDPSRIPSFSEPFYLNFNADCEFRIAMSPEDLGKAGLDELGKKWS
;
A
#
# COMPACT_ATOMS: atom_id res chain seq x y z
N MET A 1 9.89 0.59 -9.60
CA MET A 1 9.06 1.79 -9.52
C MET A 1 8.45 1.88 -8.13
N ARG A 2 8.59 3.03 -7.51
CA ARG A 2 8.02 3.26 -6.18
C ARG A 2 6.51 3.51 -6.30
N MET A 3 5.74 2.85 -5.43
CA MET A 3 4.29 3.01 -5.39
C MET A 3 3.82 3.21 -3.96
N LEU A 4 2.71 3.90 -3.82
CA LEU A 4 1.98 3.99 -2.55
C LEU A 4 0.90 2.93 -2.56
N MET A 5 0.83 2.14 -1.49
CA MET A 5 -0.20 1.14 -1.32
C MET A 5 -1.03 1.50 -0.10
N ASN A 6 -2.33 1.67 -0.31
CA ASN A 6 -3.27 1.88 0.78
C ASN A 6 -4.05 0.58 0.98
N VAL A 7 -4.10 0.13 2.22
CA VAL A 7 -4.85 -1.06 2.61
C VAL A 7 -5.96 -0.64 3.56
N ARG A 8 -7.18 -1.10 3.29
CA ARG A 8 -8.31 -0.88 4.18
C ARG A 8 -8.82 -2.22 4.65
N PHE A 9 -8.86 -2.40 5.97
CA PHE A 9 -9.29 -3.65 6.59
C PHE A 9 -10.73 -3.53 7.05
N PRO A 10 -11.64 -4.40 6.60
CA PRO A 10 -12.96 -4.48 7.21
C PRO A 10 -12.83 -5.00 8.65
N HIS A 11 -13.85 -4.81 9.45
CA HIS A 11 -13.79 -5.24 10.85
C HIS A 11 -13.59 -6.74 10.98
N GLU A 12 -14.22 -7.53 10.11
CA GLU A 12 -14.01 -8.98 10.09
C GLU A 12 -13.32 -9.40 8.80
N PRO A 13 -12.39 -10.34 8.83
CA PRO A 13 -12.03 -11.22 9.95
C PRO A 13 -11.01 -10.62 10.94
N PHE A 14 -10.63 -9.37 10.79
CA PHE A 14 -9.58 -8.78 11.63
C PHE A 14 -9.94 -8.87 13.13
N ASN A 15 -11.19 -8.54 13.49
CA ASN A 15 -11.63 -8.64 14.88
C ASN A 15 -11.47 -10.06 15.45
N THR A 16 -11.86 -11.06 14.69
CA THR A 16 -11.72 -12.45 15.11
C THR A 16 -10.26 -12.81 15.35
N LEU A 17 -9.37 -12.39 14.43
CA LEU A 17 -7.94 -12.66 14.55
C LEU A 17 -7.32 -11.95 15.75
N VAL A 18 -7.80 -10.76 16.10
CA VAL A 18 -7.38 -10.05 17.31
C VAL A 18 -7.80 -10.84 18.54
N LYS A 19 -9.06 -11.27 18.60
CA LYS A 19 -9.59 -12.03 19.74
C LYS A 19 -8.85 -13.36 19.92
N GLU A 20 -8.46 -13.99 18.81
CA GLU A 20 -7.69 -15.24 18.85
C GLU A 20 -6.21 -15.03 19.16
N GLY A 21 -5.73 -13.80 19.10
CA GLY A 21 -4.33 -13.50 19.36
C GLY A 21 -3.39 -13.88 18.21
N THR A 22 -3.90 -14.04 16.99
CA THR A 22 -3.09 -14.51 15.84
C THR A 22 -2.76 -13.42 14.83
N VAL A 23 -3.40 -12.24 14.93
CA VAL A 23 -3.27 -11.19 13.93
C VAL A 23 -1.83 -10.68 13.78
N GLY A 24 -1.11 -10.52 14.88
CA GLY A 24 0.25 -9.99 14.86
C GLY A 24 1.20 -10.89 14.09
N GLU A 25 1.07 -12.19 14.24
CA GLU A 25 1.87 -13.17 13.50
C GLU A 25 1.60 -13.11 12.00
N ILE A 26 0.33 -12.99 11.62
CA ILE A 26 -0.05 -12.90 10.20
C ILE A 26 0.56 -11.64 9.59
N ILE A 27 0.41 -10.50 10.26
CA ILE A 27 0.96 -9.22 9.77
C ILE A 27 2.49 -9.32 9.65
N ARG A 28 3.16 -9.85 10.67
CA ARG A 28 4.61 -9.99 10.66
C ARG A 28 5.07 -10.83 9.47
N ARG A 29 4.40 -11.93 9.20
CA ARG A 29 4.72 -12.80 8.07
C ARG A 29 4.55 -12.08 6.74
N ILE A 30 3.49 -11.30 6.60
CA ILE A 30 3.25 -10.52 5.39
C ILE A 30 4.36 -9.49 5.20
N LEU A 31 4.71 -8.75 6.24
CA LEU A 31 5.74 -7.71 6.14
C LEU A 31 7.13 -8.29 5.87
N ASP A 32 7.44 -9.45 6.45
CA ASP A 32 8.69 -10.14 6.18
C ASP A 32 8.83 -10.54 4.70
N ASP A 33 7.72 -10.88 4.07
CA ASP A 33 7.70 -11.24 2.65
C ASP A 33 7.72 -10.02 1.74
N LEU A 34 6.89 -9.01 2.03
CA LEU A 34 6.73 -7.84 1.17
C LEU A 34 7.88 -6.85 1.28
N LYS A 35 8.48 -6.72 2.43
CA LYS A 35 9.61 -5.81 2.70
C LYS A 35 9.36 -4.40 2.16
N PRO A 36 8.30 -3.71 2.64
CA PRO A 36 8.04 -2.34 2.19
C PRO A 36 9.17 -1.41 2.62
N GLU A 37 9.40 -0.33 1.87
CA GLU A 37 10.35 0.71 2.29
C GLU A 37 9.90 1.34 3.60
N SER A 38 8.60 1.55 3.75
CA SER A 38 7.98 2.02 4.98
C SER A 38 6.53 1.59 5.00
N ILE A 39 5.98 1.45 6.21
CA ILE A 39 4.57 1.17 6.40
C ILE A 39 4.12 1.81 7.70
N TYR A 40 2.92 2.37 7.68
CA TYR A 40 2.28 2.94 8.85
C TYR A 40 0.85 2.42 8.93
N PHE A 41 0.43 2.03 10.12
CA PHE A 41 -0.94 1.63 10.38
C PHE A 41 -1.73 2.83 10.88
N THR A 42 -2.94 2.98 10.38
CA THR A 42 -3.78 4.13 10.69
C THR A 42 -5.25 3.71 10.63
N GLU A 43 -6.15 4.66 10.76
CA GLU A 43 -7.56 4.41 10.50
C GLU A 43 -7.97 5.10 9.19
N GLN A 44 -8.97 4.55 8.54
CA GLN A 44 -9.52 5.11 7.31
C GLN A 44 -11.03 4.99 7.37
N GLY A 45 -11.71 6.13 7.53
CA GLY A 45 -13.17 6.16 7.60
C GLY A 45 -13.75 5.34 8.75
N GLY A 46 -13.04 5.29 9.88
CA GLY A 46 -13.46 4.54 11.05
C GLY A 46 -13.10 3.06 11.04
N THR A 47 -12.38 2.58 10.02
CA THR A 47 -11.86 1.21 9.98
C THR A 47 -10.34 1.22 10.04
N ARG A 48 -9.75 0.08 10.34
CA ARG A 48 -8.29 -0.08 10.34
C ARG A 48 -7.74 0.08 8.93
N GLY A 49 -6.55 0.65 8.81
CA GLY A 49 -5.89 0.81 7.53
C GLY A 49 -4.39 0.79 7.65
N ALA A 50 -3.73 0.77 6.50
CA ALA A 50 -2.28 0.90 6.42
C ALA A 50 -1.91 1.67 5.16
N VAL A 51 -0.81 2.41 5.25
CA VAL A 51 -0.22 3.12 4.11
C VAL A 51 1.22 2.65 4.01
N ALA A 52 1.59 2.13 2.86
CA ALA A 52 2.94 1.61 2.64
C ALA A 52 3.56 2.24 1.41
N VAL A 53 4.89 2.36 1.44
CA VAL A 53 5.69 2.68 0.27
C VAL A 53 6.37 1.39 -0.15
N ILE A 54 6.11 0.96 -1.37
CA ILE A 54 6.62 -0.30 -1.91
C ILE A 54 7.39 -0.05 -3.20
N ASN A 55 8.29 -0.95 -3.52
CA ASN A 55 9.03 -0.92 -4.78
C ASN A 55 8.55 -2.07 -5.65
N VAL A 56 8.00 -1.74 -6.82
CA VAL A 56 7.45 -2.73 -7.75
C VAL A 56 8.29 -2.73 -9.01
N ASP A 57 9.02 -3.81 -9.24
CA ASP A 57 9.92 -3.94 -10.38
C ASP A 57 9.18 -4.19 -11.69
N ASP A 58 8.07 -4.91 -11.59
CA ASP A 58 7.31 -5.36 -12.75
C ASP A 58 5.82 -5.38 -12.39
N PRO A 59 4.93 -4.95 -13.30
CA PRO A 59 3.49 -4.94 -13.02
C PRO A 59 2.93 -6.29 -12.56
N SER A 60 3.51 -7.39 -13.02
CA SER A 60 3.09 -8.74 -12.62
C SER A 60 3.31 -9.01 -11.14
N ARG A 61 4.12 -8.18 -10.45
CA ARG A 61 4.37 -8.30 -9.01
C ARG A 61 3.28 -7.67 -8.14
N ILE A 62 2.37 -6.88 -8.73
CA ILE A 62 1.29 -6.24 -7.97
C ILE A 62 0.50 -7.24 -7.12
N PRO A 63 0.04 -8.39 -7.66
CA PRO A 63 -0.70 -9.35 -6.84
C PRO A 63 0.08 -9.90 -5.65
N SER A 64 1.40 -9.98 -5.74
CA SER A 64 2.21 -10.44 -4.60
C SER A 64 2.12 -9.48 -3.41
N PHE A 65 1.79 -8.21 -3.64
CA PHE A 65 1.58 -7.22 -2.59
C PHE A 65 0.15 -7.21 -2.09
N SER A 66 -0.83 -7.42 -2.95
CA SER A 66 -2.24 -7.31 -2.57
C SER A 66 -2.84 -8.61 -2.02
N GLU A 67 -2.52 -9.75 -2.62
CA GLU A 67 -3.13 -11.02 -2.25
C GLU A 67 -2.97 -11.41 -0.77
N PRO A 68 -1.83 -11.16 -0.12
CA PRO A 68 -1.73 -11.44 1.31
C PRO A 68 -2.78 -10.72 2.16
N PHE A 69 -3.13 -9.50 1.77
CA PHE A 69 -4.16 -8.72 2.47
C PHE A 69 -5.56 -9.14 2.07
N TYR A 70 -5.79 -9.43 0.79
CA TYR A 70 -7.08 -9.93 0.32
C TYR A 70 -7.45 -11.25 1.00
N LEU A 71 -6.53 -12.20 0.97
CA LEU A 71 -6.81 -13.56 1.42
C LEU A 71 -6.87 -13.69 2.94
N ASN A 72 -6.03 -12.95 3.66
CA ASN A 72 -6.01 -13.03 5.12
C ASN A 72 -7.04 -12.14 5.80
N PHE A 73 -7.35 -11.00 5.20
CA PHE A 73 -8.15 -9.97 5.88
C PHE A 73 -9.40 -9.54 5.11
N ASN A 74 -9.61 -10.05 3.92
CA ASN A 74 -10.69 -9.57 3.07
C ASN A 74 -10.59 -8.05 2.84
N ALA A 75 -9.37 -7.55 2.78
CA ALA A 75 -9.07 -6.12 2.70
C ALA A 75 -9.22 -5.58 1.28
N ASP A 76 -9.28 -4.26 1.17
CA ASP A 76 -9.16 -3.54 -0.10
C ASP A 76 -7.74 -2.98 -0.21
N CYS A 77 -7.16 -3.05 -1.39
CA CYS A 77 -5.84 -2.48 -1.66
C CYS A 77 -5.93 -1.53 -2.85
N GLU A 78 -5.36 -0.34 -2.68
CA GLU A 78 -5.23 0.63 -3.75
C GLU A 78 -3.76 0.90 -4.00
N PHE A 79 -3.39 1.05 -5.27
CA PHE A 79 -2.01 1.31 -5.67
C PHE A 79 -1.95 2.60 -6.47
N ARG A 80 -1.01 3.46 -6.12
CA ARG A 80 -0.75 4.70 -6.85
C ARG A 80 0.73 4.82 -7.14
N ILE A 81 1.06 5.25 -8.36
CA ILE A 81 2.44 5.53 -8.72
C ILE A 81 2.89 6.77 -7.93
N ALA A 82 4.05 6.69 -7.29
CA ALA A 82 4.59 7.78 -6.51
C ALA A 82 5.69 8.48 -7.31
N MET A 83 5.65 9.80 -7.33
CA MET A 83 6.73 10.63 -7.85
C MET A 83 7.43 11.30 -6.68
N SER A 84 8.76 11.25 -6.69
CA SER A 84 9.53 12.06 -5.76
C SER A 84 9.53 13.53 -6.23
N PRO A 85 9.91 14.49 -5.36
CA PRO A 85 10.11 15.87 -5.82
C PRO A 85 11.09 15.96 -7.00
N GLU A 86 12.10 15.09 -7.01
CA GLU A 86 13.07 15.01 -8.09
C GLU A 86 12.43 14.56 -9.40
N ASP A 87 11.57 13.53 -9.34
CA ASP A 87 10.83 13.06 -10.51
C ASP A 87 9.93 14.18 -11.06
N LEU A 88 9.24 14.88 -10.18
CA LEU A 88 8.38 15.99 -10.58
C LEU A 88 9.20 17.11 -11.23
N GLY A 89 10.41 17.37 -10.71
CA GLY A 89 11.30 18.35 -11.32
C GLY A 89 11.71 18.00 -12.74
N LYS A 90 11.81 16.71 -13.05
CA LYS A 90 12.16 16.23 -14.38
C LYS A 90 10.98 16.25 -15.36
N ALA A 91 9.77 16.50 -14.88
CA ALA A 91 8.57 16.44 -15.71
C ALA A 91 8.48 17.57 -16.75
N GLY A 92 9.22 18.65 -16.58
CA GLY A 92 9.21 19.77 -17.53
C GLY A 92 7.94 20.60 -17.46
N LEU A 93 7.46 20.88 -16.25
CA LEU A 93 6.21 21.62 -16.04
C LEU A 93 6.21 22.99 -16.70
N ASP A 94 7.36 23.68 -16.71
CA ASP A 94 7.46 25.00 -17.34
C ASP A 94 7.17 24.92 -18.85
N GLU A 95 7.73 23.93 -19.51
CA GLU A 95 7.49 23.73 -20.94
C GLU A 95 6.06 23.29 -21.21
N LEU A 96 5.51 22.45 -20.33
CA LEU A 96 4.11 22.04 -20.45
C LEU A 96 3.17 23.22 -20.26
N GLY A 97 3.49 24.12 -19.33
CA GLY A 97 2.73 25.33 -19.12
C GLY A 97 2.67 26.22 -20.35
N LYS A 98 3.81 26.39 -21.04
CA LYS A 98 3.89 27.13 -22.29
C LYS A 98 3.08 26.49 -23.40
N LYS A 99 3.18 25.16 -23.50
CA LYS A 99 2.48 24.40 -24.55
C LYS A 99 0.96 24.50 -24.39
N TRP A 100 0.47 24.52 -23.17
CA TRP A 100 -0.95 24.45 -22.87
C TRP A 100 -1.54 25.77 -22.37
N SER A 101 -0.81 26.86 -22.55
CA SER A 101 -1.32 28.19 -22.18
C SER A 101 -2.29 28.79 -23.19
#